data_923a918c50cbac3719a7f0e0a475236b
#
_entry.id   923a918c50cbac3719a7f0e0a475236b
#
_cell.length_a   1.000
_cell.length_b   1.000
_cell.length_c   1.000
_cell.angle_alpha   90.00
_cell.angle_beta   90.00
_cell.angle_gamma   90.00
#
_symmetry.space_group_name_H-M   'P 1'
#
loop_
_entity.id
_entity.type
_entity.pdbx_description
1 polymer ?
#
loop_
_entity_poly.entity_id
_entity_poly.type
_entity_poly.pdbx_seq_one_letter_code
_entity_poly.pdbx_strand_id
1 'polypeptide(L)'
;MVTAVFPGSFDPITRGHLDMIQRASQLVDRLIVAVMVNTSKQPLFTMTEKVAMISDELTDLPNVEVQAATGLTVDFMASVHATVLVRGLRNEQDFGYERDIAWMNKSLDETIETICLI
;
A
#
# COMPACT_ATOMS: atom_id res chain seq x y z
N MET A 1 12.37 -14.18 -3.19
CA MET A 1 10.97 -13.77 -3.45
C MET A 1 10.78 -12.32 -3.01
N VAL A 2 10.17 -11.50 -3.86
CA VAL A 2 9.93 -10.09 -3.53
C VAL A 2 8.48 -9.93 -3.05
N THR A 3 8.32 -9.49 -1.81
CA THR A 3 7.02 -9.14 -1.24
C THR A 3 6.95 -7.62 -1.07
N ALA A 4 5.90 -7.02 -1.62
CA ALA A 4 5.67 -5.60 -1.57
C ALA A 4 4.38 -5.26 -0.83
N VAL A 5 4.32 -4.05 -0.29
CA VAL A 5 3.13 -3.52 0.37
C VAL A 5 2.69 -2.25 -0.34
N PHE A 6 1.41 -2.14 -0.63
CA PHE A 6 0.78 -0.93 -1.13
C PHE A 6 -0.19 -0.41 -0.07
N PRO A 7 0.23 0.58 0.73
CA PRO A 7 -0.59 1.08 1.83
C PRO A 7 -1.51 2.21 1.39
N GLY A 8 -2.64 2.35 2.06
CA GLY A 8 -3.55 3.44 1.85
C GLY A 8 -4.76 3.33 2.76
N SER A 9 -5.54 4.41 2.86
CA SER A 9 -6.79 4.37 3.62
C SER A 9 -7.94 3.81 2.79
N PHE A 10 -7.88 3.95 1.46
CA PHE A 10 -8.87 3.41 0.51
C PHE A 10 -10.32 3.64 0.95
N ASP A 11 -10.70 4.87 1.07
CA ASP A 11 -12.00 5.24 1.63
C ASP A 11 -12.80 6.14 0.66
N PRO A 12 -13.32 5.59 -0.44
CA PRO A 12 -13.23 4.22 -0.92
C PRO A 12 -12.01 3.96 -1.82
N ILE A 13 -11.85 2.72 -2.26
CA ILE A 13 -10.90 2.41 -3.32
C ILE A 13 -11.39 3.02 -4.64
N THR A 14 -10.45 3.51 -5.45
CA THR A 14 -10.74 4.15 -6.74
C THR A 14 -10.16 3.34 -7.89
N ARG A 15 -10.53 3.72 -9.13
CA ARG A 15 -9.93 3.12 -10.33
C ARG A 15 -8.43 3.37 -10.40
N GLY A 16 -7.97 4.53 -9.93
CA GLY A 16 -6.54 4.83 -9.86
C GLY A 16 -5.80 3.88 -8.93
N HIS A 17 -6.38 3.58 -7.77
CA HIS A 17 -5.82 2.59 -6.86
C HIS A 17 -5.78 1.20 -7.50
N LEU A 18 -6.87 0.79 -8.15
CA LEU A 18 -6.95 -0.52 -8.81
C LEU A 18 -5.92 -0.65 -9.93
N ASP A 19 -5.73 0.40 -10.71
CA ASP A 19 -4.70 0.44 -11.75
C ASP A 19 -3.31 0.24 -11.16
N MET A 20 -2.98 0.95 -10.07
CA MET A 20 -1.69 0.83 -9.40
C MET A 20 -1.48 -0.58 -8.84
N ILE A 21 -2.51 -1.15 -8.22
CA ILE A 21 -2.44 -2.49 -7.66
C ILE A 21 -2.18 -3.52 -8.76
N GLN A 22 -2.91 -3.43 -9.86
CA GLN A 22 -2.74 -4.34 -10.99
C GLN A 22 -1.33 -4.25 -11.56
N ARG A 23 -0.83 -3.04 -11.77
CA ARG A 23 0.51 -2.81 -12.32
C ARG A 23 1.59 -3.30 -11.36
N ALA A 24 1.47 -2.99 -10.07
CA ALA A 24 2.42 -3.42 -9.06
C ALA A 24 2.46 -4.94 -8.92
N SER A 25 1.30 -5.60 -9.04
CA SER A 25 1.21 -7.05 -8.90
C SER A 25 2.04 -7.80 -9.95
N GLN A 26 2.29 -7.16 -11.08
CA GLN A 26 3.09 -7.73 -12.17
C GLN A 26 4.60 -7.59 -11.94
N LEU A 27 5.00 -6.76 -10.98
CA LEU A 27 6.41 -6.44 -10.73
C LEU A 27 7.00 -7.22 -9.57
N VAL A 28 6.16 -7.85 -8.75
CA VAL A 28 6.58 -8.51 -7.52
C VAL A 28 5.96 -9.90 -7.43
N ASP A 29 6.49 -10.74 -6.56
CA ASP A 29 5.97 -12.10 -6.37
C ASP A 29 4.70 -12.09 -5.54
N ARG A 30 4.63 -11.21 -4.54
CA ARG A 30 3.48 -11.08 -3.64
C ARG A 30 3.26 -9.62 -3.33
N LEU A 31 2.03 -9.16 -3.49
CA LEU A 31 1.63 -7.79 -3.17
C LEU A 31 0.57 -7.81 -2.07
N ILE A 32 0.80 -7.04 -1.02
CA ILE A 32 -0.16 -6.88 0.07
C ILE A 32 -0.72 -5.47 0.02
N VAL A 33 -2.02 -5.36 -0.21
CA VAL A 33 -2.72 -4.09 -0.12
C VAL A 33 -3.05 -3.89 1.37
N ALA A 34 -2.38 -2.93 2.00
CA ALA A 34 -2.52 -2.67 3.43
C ALA A 34 -3.52 -1.53 3.64
N VAL A 35 -4.69 -1.86 4.16
CA VAL A 35 -5.72 -0.87 4.46
C VAL A 35 -5.39 -0.28 5.83
N MET A 36 -4.93 0.98 5.84
CA MET A 36 -4.46 1.66 7.03
C MET A 36 -5.58 2.46 7.68
N VAL A 37 -5.55 2.52 9.00
CA VAL A 37 -6.46 3.38 9.75
C VAL A 37 -6.01 4.83 9.60
N ASN A 38 -6.92 5.71 9.17
CA ASN A 38 -6.68 7.14 9.14
C ASN A 38 -7.37 7.79 10.33
N THR A 39 -6.61 8.08 11.39
CA THR A 39 -7.15 8.62 12.64
C THR A 39 -7.51 10.10 12.53
N SER A 40 -7.06 10.80 11.50
CA SER A 40 -7.34 12.22 11.31
C SER A 40 -8.69 12.50 10.63
N LYS A 41 -9.35 11.47 10.13
CA LYS A 41 -10.63 11.57 9.44
C LYS A 41 -11.61 10.54 9.96
N GLN A 42 -12.89 10.91 9.91
CA GLN A 42 -13.95 9.93 10.13
C GLN A 42 -14.15 9.16 8.82
N PRO A 43 -13.97 7.83 8.81
CA PRO A 43 -14.07 7.07 7.57
C PRO A 43 -15.51 6.95 7.10
N LEU A 44 -15.70 6.86 5.76
CA LEU A 44 -17.01 6.60 5.16
C LEU A 44 -17.42 5.13 5.34
N PHE A 45 -16.44 4.23 5.40
CA PHE A 45 -16.65 2.79 5.49
C PHE A 45 -15.87 2.22 6.67
N THR A 46 -16.39 1.14 7.26
CA THR A 46 -15.65 0.41 8.29
C THR A 46 -14.46 -0.33 7.68
N MET A 47 -13.52 -0.72 8.50
CA MET A 47 -12.36 -1.51 8.05
C MET A 47 -12.80 -2.81 7.38
N THR A 48 -13.77 -3.51 7.95
CA THR A 48 -14.32 -4.74 7.39
C THR A 48 -14.93 -4.51 6.01
N GLU A 49 -15.69 -3.42 5.86
CA GLU A 49 -16.28 -3.05 4.57
C GLU A 49 -15.21 -2.75 3.52
N LYS A 50 -14.18 -1.99 3.90
CA LYS A 50 -13.08 -1.64 2.98
C LYS A 50 -12.36 -2.88 2.47
N VAL A 51 -11.98 -3.77 3.38
CA VAL A 51 -11.26 -5.00 3.03
C VAL A 51 -12.10 -5.85 2.08
N ALA A 52 -13.40 -6.00 2.36
CA ALA A 52 -14.30 -6.77 1.51
C ALA A 52 -14.44 -6.15 0.11
N MET A 53 -14.65 -4.84 0.04
CA MET A 53 -14.80 -4.13 -1.24
C MET A 53 -13.54 -4.25 -2.10
N ILE A 54 -12.37 -4.10 -1.50
CA ILE A 54 -11.10 -4.20 -2.22
C ILE A 54 -10.86 -5.64 -2.66
N SER A 55 -11.10 -6.62 -1.79
CA SER A 55 -10.91 -8.04 -2.10
C SER A 55 -11.78 -8.47 -3.28
N ASP A 56 -13.02 -7.99 -3.34
CA ASP A 56 -13.94 -8.31 -4.43
C ASP A 56 -13.43 -7.82 -5.78
N GLU A 57 -12.71 -6.68 -5.81
CA GLU A 57 -12.18 -6.11 -7.05
C GLU A 57 -10.88 -6.79 -7.51
N LEU A 58 -10.25 -7.60 -6.66
CA LEU A 58 -8.93 -8.18 -6.92
C LEU A 58 -8.95 -9.70 -7.09
N THR A 59 -10.12 -10.30 -7.31
CA THR A 59 -10.28 -11.75 -7.39
C THR A 59 -9.50 -12.39 -8.53
N ASP A 60 -9.17 -11.63 -9.57
CA ASP A 60 -8.40 -12.10 -10.73
C ASP A 60 -6.88 -11.91 -10.57
N LEU A 61 -6.42 -11.42 -9.41
CA LEU A 61 -5.00 -11.21 -9.13
C LEU A 61 -4.56 -12.18 -8.03
N PRO A 62 -4.07 -13.38 -8.39
CA PRO A 62 -3.81 -14.44 -7.40
C PRO A 62 -2.68 -14.15 -6.43
N ASN A 63 -1.74 -13.25 -6.78
CA ASN A 63 -0.62 -12.89 -5.92
C ASN A 63 -0.88 -11.66 -5.06
N VAL A 64 -2.11 -11.16 -5.02
CA VAL A 64 -2.49 -9.98 -4.25
C VAL A 64 -3.34 -10.39 -3.06
N GLU A 65 -2.99 -9.88 -1.90
CA GLU A 65 -3.75 -10.04 -0.65
C GLU A 65 -4.18 -8.67 -0.15
N VAL A 66 -5.28 -8.63 0.61
CA VAL A 66 -5.75 -7.42 1.26
C VAL A 66 -5.75 -7.67 2.77
N GLN A 67 -5.10 -6.79 3.52
CA GLN A 67 -5.03 -6.89 4.98
C GLN A 67 -5.29 -5.53 5.60
N ALA A 68 -5.98 -5.52 6.74
CA ALA A 68 -6.07 -4.34 7.58
C ALA A 68 -4.75 -4.19 8.36
N ALA A 69 -4.29 -2.95 8.53
CA ALA A 69 -3.05 -2.67 9.24
C ALA A 69 -3.19 -1.43 10.11
N THR A 70 -2.49 -1.42 11.22
CA THR A 70 -2.44 -0.28 12.15
C THR A 70 -0.99 0.02 12.49
N GLY A 71 -0.74 1.22 13.01
CA GLY A 71 0.59 1.64 13.44
C GLY A 71 1.49 2.04 12.27
N LEU A 72 2.79 1.90 12.47
CA LEU A 72 3.77 2.29 11.46
C LEU A 72 3.81 1.31 10.30
N THR A 73 3.93 1.85 9.09
CA THR A 73 4.04 1.05 7.88
C THR A 73 5.22 0.09 7.93
N VAL A 74 6.37 0.55 8.44
CA VAL A 74 7.58 -0.29 8.53
C VAL A 74 7.37 -1.50 9.43
N ASP A 75 6.62 -1.34 10.53
CA ASP A 75 6.32 -2.44 11.44
C ASP A 75 5.41 -3.47 10.78
N PHE A 76 4.41 -3.01 10.06
CA PHE A 76 3.54 -3.90 9.29
C PHE A 76 4.35 -4.67 8.24
N MET A 77 5.22 -3.98 7.51
CA MET A 77 6.07 -4.60 6.48
C MET A 77 6.95 -5.69 7.08
N ALA A 78 7.54 -5.43 8.24
CA ALA A 78 8.34 -6.43 8.94
C ALA A 78 7.51 -7.66 9.29
N SER A 79 6.27 -7.46 9.75
CA SER A 79 5.38 -8.55 10.15
C SER A 79 4.99 -9.47 9.00
N VAL A 80 4.99 -8.98 7.76
CA VAL A 80 4.65 -9.76 6.57
C VAL A 80 5.87 -10.08 5.70
N HIS A 81 7.07 -9.77 6.19
CA HIS A 81 8.35 -10.02 5.50
C HIS A 81 8.45 -9.30 4.16
N ALA A 82 7.87 -8.08 4.08
CA ALA A 82 7.94 -7.25 2.89
C ALA A 82 9.14 -6.30 2.96
N THR A 83 9.78 -6.09 1.82
CA THR A 83 10.93 -5.18 1.69
C THR A 83 10.70 -4.06 0.69
N VAL A 84 9.62 -4.11 -0.08
CA VAL A 84 9.30 -3.11 -1.11
C VAL A 84 8.01 -2.40 -0.73
N LEU A 85 8.06 -1.07 -0.71
CA LEU A 85 6.91 -0.21 -0.48
C LEU A 85 6.53 0.43 -1.80
N VAL A 86 5.28 0.24 -2.22
CA VAL A 86 4.78 0.78 -3.49
C VAL A 86 3.97 2.03 -3.22
N ARG A 87 4.28 3.10 -3.93
CA ARG A 87 3.54 4.37 -3.85
C ARG A 87 3.19 4.82 -5.27
N GLY A 88 2.12 5.63 -5.38
CA GLY A 88 1.74 6.24 -6.65
C GLY A 88 2.15 7.70 -6.69
N LEU A 89 2.56 8.18 -7.86
CA LEU A 89 2.84 9.58 -8.09
C LEU A 89 1.92 10.13 -9.17
N ARG A 90 1.23 11.24 -8.86
CA ARG A 90 0.33 11.92 -9.80
C ARG A 90 0.94 13.20 -10.35
N ASN A 91 1.80 13.86 -9.58
CA ASN A 91 2.41 15.14 -9.93
C ASN A 91 3.72 15.36 -9.17
N GLU A 92 4.38 16.48 -9.46
CA GLU A 92 5.67 16.82 -8.84
C GLU A 92 5.57 17.03 -7.33
N GLN A 93 4.45 17.55 -6.85
CA GLN A 93 4.24 17.79 -5.42
C GLN A 93 4.17 16.47 -4.66
N ASP A 94 3.54 15.44 -5.25
CA ASP A 94 3.50 14.11 -4.67
C ASP A 94 4.93 13.56 -4.48
N PHE A 95 5.82 13.83 -5.43
CA PHE A 95 7.19 13.33 -5.35
C PHE A 95 7.91 13.83 -4.09
N GLY A 96 7.83 15.14 -3.82
CA GLY A 96 8.47 15.70 -2.62
C GLY A 96 7.98 15.05 -1.33
N TYR A 97 6.68 14.90 -1.21
CA TYR A 97 6.05 14.26 -0.06
C TYR A 97 6.46 12.78 0.05
N GLU A 98 6.38 12.04 -1.03
CA GLU A 98 6.72 10.60 -1.03
C GLU A 98 8.21 10.37 -0.78
N ARG A 99 9.08 11.24 -1.31
CA ARG A 99 10.51 11.17 -1.06
C ARG A 99 10.82 11.30 0.43
N ASP A 100 10.20 12.27 1.09
CA ASP A 100 10.44 12.52 2.51
C ASP A 100 9.98 11.34 3.36
N ILE A 101 8.84 10.74 3.01
CA ILE A 101 8.36 9.53 3.69
C ILE A 101 9.29 8.35 3.42
N ALA A 102 9.77 8.20 2.19
CA ALA A 102 10.69 7.12 1.83
C ALA A 102 12.00 7.22 2.63
N TRP A 103 12.53 8.42 2.77
CA TRP A 103 13.73 8.65 3.58
C TRP A 103 13.48 8.31 5.05
N MET A 104 12.34 8.70 5.60
CA MET A 104 11.98 8.39 6.98
C MET A 104 11.87 6.88 7.18
N ASN A 105 11.18 6.18 6.28
CA ASN A 105 11.02 4.73 6.35
C ASN A 105 12.37 4.03 6.25
N LYS A 106 13.25 4.49 5.36
CA LYS A 106 14.58 3.95 5.18
C LYS A 106 15.44 4.12 6.44
N SER A 107 15.27 5.23 7.14
CA SER A 107 15.98 5.47 8.40
C SER A 107 15.48 4.58 9.53
N LEU A 108 14.22 4.18 9.49
CA LEU A 108 13.63 3.28 10.49
C LEU A 108 13.95 1.81 10.19
N ASP A 109 14.07 1.45 8.93
CA ASP A 109 14.39 0.09 8.49
C ASP A 109 15.12 0.19 7.14
N GLU A 110 16.44 0.00 7.16
CA GLU A 110 17.27 0.16 5.97
C GLU A 110 17.02 -0.89 4.89
N THR A 111 16.33 -1.98 5.20
CA THR A 111 16.00 -3.03 4.21
C THR A 111 14.84 -2.65 3.30
N ILE A 112 14.10 -1.59 3.63
CA ILE A 112 12.93 -1.18 2.87
C ILE A 112 13.35 -0.28 1.71
N GLU A 113 12.87 -0.63 0.51
CA GLU A 113 12.99 0.23 -0.67
C GLU A 113 11.60 0.68 -1.09
N THR A 114 11.49 1.97 -1.45
CA THR A 114 10.25 2.55 -1.95
C THR A 114 10.33 2.66 -3.47
N ILE A 115 9.33 2.12 -4.16
CA ILE A 115 9.18 2.33 -5.60
C ILE A 115 7.91 3.15 -5.84
N CYS A 116 8.00 4.08 -6.79
CA CYS A 116 6.90 4.95 -7.14
C CYS A 116 6.45 4.66 -8.58
N LEU A 117 5.15 4.39 -8.74
CA LEU A 117 4.54 4.21 -10.06
C LEU A 117 3.89 5.51 -10.50
N ILE A 118 4.01 5.80 -11.78
CA ILE A 118 3.43 7.00 -12.39
C ILE A 118 2.21 6.65 -13.19
#